data_99c943a3f654c1f2b3ed43852d2f6caa
#
_entry.id   99c943a3f654c1f2b3ed43852d2f6caa
#
_cell.length_a   1.000
_cell.length_b   1.000
_cell.length_c   1.000
_cell.angle_alpha   90.00
_cell.angle_beta   90.00
_cell.angle_gamma   90.00
#
_symmetry.space_group_name_H-M   'P 1'
#
loop_
_entity.id
_entity.type
_entity.pdbx_description
1 polymer ?
#
loop_
_entity_poly.entity_id
_entity_poly.type
_entity_poly.pdbx_seq_one_letter_code
_entity_poly.pdbx_strand_id
1 'polypeptide(L)'
;MVFHYLLSGAIVAIAVLGHFGLWIWLYNRLNATGLKRKTIKRTEKAFVLACGLIPLVLLLIELRLNEEVFLIGVGYGWDKLTVVTKTYSVIVMLFAVAMAPFWILDRPQLAISKNRFELVTAEDLRHLQHPESNAALYIEGRSFRRMSKLPGNQIISMQRNRKRLFIDSLPNDLNGLRIAHLSDVHLTGQLSTAFYRLAIDWLADQSPDLVVVSGDIVDYETALKQIRPVFGDLRGSLGTYFVLGNHDKRLPVPTDVCDAFYAMGWTDLGRSNAFANKETTSIQLLGNELPWFERHDLGSDLNSENESIGLSWRLGVSHSPDQFAWGIANRCQLLLCGHTHGGQIRFPVIGPVVAPSRFGSRYASGVFSKGETVMHVSSGVSGVHPYRWGCMPEVTILELAPGEKIVAAV
;
A
#
# COMPACT_ATOMS: atom_id res chain seq x y z
N MET A 1 47.29 -8.55 1.71
CA MET A 1 46.70 -7.90 2.89
C MET A 1 45.42 -7.12 2.50
N VAL A 2 45.48 -6.08 1.68
CA VAL A 2 44.28 -5.27 1.27
C VAL A 2 43.15 -6.14 0.69
N PHE A 3 43.42 -7.11 -0.16
CA PHE A 3 42.43 -8.00 -0.75
C PHE A 3 41.69 -8.83 0.31
N HIS A 4 42.34 -9.34 1.33
CA HIS A 4 41.69 -10.07 2.44
C HIS A 4 40.73 -9.21 3.23
N TYR A 5 41.08 -7.93 3.49
CA TYR A 5 40.20 -7.01 4.18
C TYR A 5 38.95 -6.66 3.36
N LEU A 6 39.15 -6.43 2.05
CA LEU A 6 38.02 -6.18 1.14
C LEU A 6 37.06 -7.37 1.06
N LEU A 7 37.63 -8.59 0.99
CA LEU A 7 36.83 -9.82 0.95
C LEU A 7 36.08 -10.04 2.28
N SER A 8 36.72 -9.88 3.41
CA SER A 8 36.10 -10.00 4.73
C SER A 8 34.97 -8.95 4.91
N GLY A 9 35.25 -7.71 4.51
CA GLY A 9 34.24 -6.64 4.53
C GLY A 9 33.02 -6.96 3.65
N ALA A 10 33.23 -7.49 2.47
CA ALA A 10 32.14 -7.91 1.56
C ALA A 10 31.32 -9.05 2.16
N ILE A 11 31.95 -10.06 2.76
CA ILE A 11 31.26 -11.17 3.44
C ILE A 11 30.37 -10.65 4.57
N VAL A 12 30.91 -9.79 5.43
CA VAL A 12 30.14 -9.18 6.53
C VAL A 12 28.99 -8.35 5.98
N ALA A 13 29.20 -7.52 4.95
CA ALA A 13 28.14 -6.71 4.34
C ALA A 13 27.02 -7.58 3.77
N ILE A 14 27.35 -8.67 3.06
CA ILE A 14 26.35 -9.60 2.51
C ILE A 14 25.58 -10.30 3.65
N ALA A 15 26.27 -10.72 4.72
CA ALA A 15 25.62 -11.34 5.87
C ALA A 15 24.65 -10.38 6.58
N VAL A 16 25.06 -9.12 6.78
CA VAL A 16 24.22 -8.06 7.37
C VAL A 16 22.99 -7.78 6.47
N LEU A 17 23.20 -7.61 5.17
CA LEU A 17 22.10 -7.41 4.21
C LEU A 17 21.15 -8.61 4.21
N GLY A 18 21.68 -9.83 4.27
CA GLY A 18 20.90 -11.06 4.34
C GLY A 18 20.09 -11.16 5.63
N HIS A 19 20.72 -10.80 6.75
CA HIS A 19 20.05 -10.79 8.05
C HIS A 19 18.84 -9.84 8.06
N PHE A 20 19.04 -8.55 7.78
CA PHE A 20 17.94 -7.58 7.76
C PHE A 20 16.93 -7.89 6.66
N GLY A 21 17.39 -8.31 5.49
CA GLY A 21 16.53 -8.71 4.39
C GLY A 21 15.59 -9.85 4.73
N LEU A 22 16.08 -10.87 5.44
CA LEU A 22 15.27 -12.00 5.90
C LEU A 22 14.15 -11.53 6.85
N TRP A 23 14.49 -10.73 7.85
CA TRP A 23 13.49 -10.27 8.82
C TRP A 23 12.46 -9.32 8.21
N ILE A 24 12.87 -8.43 7.29
CA ILE A 24 11.96 -7.57 6.52
C ILE A 24 11.06 -8.42 5.62
N TRP A 25 11.60 -9.42 4.95
CA TRP A 25 10.86 -10.32 4.09
C TRP A 25 9.78 -11.10 4.87
N LEU A 26 10.12 -11.61 6.05
CA LEU A 26 9.16 -12.27 6.95
C LEU A 26 8.10 -11.29 7.46
N TYR A 27 8.51 -10.10 7.86
CA TYR A 27 7.61 -9.05 8.35
C TYR A 27 6.57 -8.64 7.30
N ASN A 28 7.00 -8.36 6.08
CA ASN A 28 6.12 -7.98 4.99
C ASN A 28 5.06 -9.06 4.72
N ARG A 29 5.48 -10.33 4.66
CA ARG A 29 4.56 -11.46 4.43
C ARG A 29 3.62 -11.73 5.58
N LEU A 30 4.08 -11.62 6.80
CA LEU A 30 3.23 -11.76 7.98
C LEU A 30 2.07 -10.76 7.95
N ASN A 31 2.35 -9.51 7.61
CA ASN A 31 1.35 -8.45 7.55
C ASN A 31 0.43 -8.53 6.33
N ALA A 32 0.77 -9.36 5.34
CA ALA A 32 -0.07 -9.67 4.18
C ALA A 32 -1.09 -10.81 4.47
N THR A 33 -1.07 -11.39 5.67
CA THR A 33 -1.95 -12.53 6.01
C THR A 33 -3.26 -12.09 6.65
N GLY A 34 -4.28 -12.95 6.53
CA GLY A 34 -5.56 -12.82 7.24
C GLY A 34 -5.54 -13.30 8.70
N LEU A 35 -4.35 -13.52 9.29
CA LEU A 35 -4.22 -14.00 10.66
C LEU A 35 -4.81 -13.02 11.68
N LYS A 36 -5.21 -13.56 12.84
CA LYS A 36 -5.74 -12.74 13.95
C LYS A 36 -4.70 -11.69 14.39
N ARG A 37 -5.13 -10.45 14.56
CA ARG A 37 -4.28 -9.31 14.98
C ARG A 37 -3.34 -9.64 16.14
N LYS A 38 -3.84 -10.35 17.16
CA LYS A 38 -3.05 -10.73 18.34
C LYS A 38 -1.86 -11.63 17.95
N THR A 39 -2.06 -12.55 17.02
CA THR A 39 -1.01 -13.42 16.48
C THR A 39 0.01 -12.58 15.72
N ILE A 40 -0.44 -11.74 14.76
CA ILE A 40 0.44 -10.87 13.98
C ILE A 40 1.31 -10.03 14.93
N LYS A 41 0.72 -9.33 15.90
CA LYS A 41 1.47 -8.47 16.83
C LYS A 41 2.45 -9.20 17.73
N ARG A 42 2.14 -10.44 18.14
CA ARG A 42 3.09 -11.27 18.90
C ARG A 42 4.28 -11.69 18.03
N THR A 43 4.00 -12.11 16.80
CA THR A 43 5.02 -12.55 15.85
C THR A 43 5.89 -11.36 15.39
N GLU A 44 5.30 -10.18 15.13
CA GLU A 44 6.05 -8.94 14.86
C GLU A 44 7.06 -8.64 15.97
N LYS A 45 6.59 -8.68 17.24
CA LYS A 45 7.48 -8.45 18.39
C LYS A 45 8.61 -9.47 18.45
N ALA A 46 8.29 -10.75 18.19
CA ALA A 46 9.30 -11.81 18.16
C ALA A 46 10.32 -11.57 17.02
N PHE A 47 9.87 -11.13 15.83
CA PHE A 47 10.76 -10.81 14.71
C PHE A 47 11.67 -9.63 15.02
N VAL A 48 11.12 -8.53 15.56
CA VAL A 48 11.91 -7.35 15.94
C VAL A 48 12.94 -7.73 17.01
N LEU A 49 12.52 -8.51 18.00
CA LEU A 49 13.40 -8.98 19.07
C LEU A 49 14.52 -9.89 18.51
N ALA A 50 14.16 -10.88 17.69
CA ALA A 50 15.12 -11.79 17.07
C ALA A 50 16.10 -11.05 16.13
N CYS A 51 15.58 -10.09 15.35
CA CYS A 51 16.41 -9.23 14.49
C CYS A 51 17.50 -8.47 15.27
N GLY A 52 17.21 -8.02 16.50
CA GLY A 52 18.20 -7.36 17.36
C GLY A 52 19.04 -8.33 18.18
N LEU A 53 18.44 -9.36 18.77
CA LEU A 53 19.13 -10.27 19.69
C LEU A 53 20.06 -11.26 19.01
N ILE A 54 19.74 -11.76 17.82
CA ILE A 54 20.58 -12.77 17.15
C ILE A 54 21.99 -12.25 16.92
N PRO A 55 22.21 -11.07 16.28
CA PRO A 55 23.55 -10.54 16.12
C PRO A 55 24.26 -10.29 17.45
N LEU A 56 23.53 -9.79 18.46
CA LEU A 56 24.08 -9.56 19.78
C LEU A 56 24.54 -10.85 20.44
N VAL A 57 23.73 -11.90 20.41
CA VAL A 57 24.06 -13.22 20.99
C VAL A 57 25.26 -13.82 20.26
N LEU A 58 25.29 -13.75 18.93
CA LEU A 58 26.44 -14.22 18.14
C LEU A 58 27.70 -13.46 18.51
N LEU A 59 27.63 -12.15 18.66
CA LEU A 59 28.77 -11.34 19.12
C LEU A 59 29.23 -11.75 20.52
N LEU A 60 28.34 -11.96 21.47
CA LEU A 60 28.66 -12.40 22.83
C LEU A 60 29.30 -13.80 22.85
N ILE A 61 28.82 -14.71 21.97
CA ILE A 61 29.44 -16.04 21.81
C ILE A 61 30.88 -15.90 21.33
N GLU A 62 31.13 -15.06 20.31
CA GLU A 62 32.48 -14.81 19.80
C GLU A 62 33.38 -14.18 20.86
N LEU A 63 32.89 -13.15 21.56
CA LEU A 63 33.65 -12.50 22.65
C LEU A 63 33.97 -13.45 23.79
N ARG A 64 33.11 -14.46 24.08
CA ARG A 64 33.33 -15.42 25.17
C ARG A 64 34.29 -16.53 24.80
N LEU A 65 34.23 -16.99 23.53
CA LEU A 65 34.99 -18.17 23.09
C LEU A 65 36.31 -17.82 22.38
N ASN A 66 36.46 -16.57 21.94
CA ASN A 66 37.60 -16.10 21.22
C ASN A 66 38.15 -14.82 21.88
N GLU A 67 39.14 -14.98 22.77
CA GLU A 67 39.76 -13.83 23.51
C GLU A 67 40.36 -12.77 22.58
N GLU A 68 40.78 -13.16 21.36
CA GLU A 68 41.33 -12.26 20.34
C GLU A 68 40.28 -11.35 19.64
N VAL A 69 38.97 -11.57 19.85
CA VAL A 69 37.92 -10.72 19.24
C VAL A 69 37.99 -9.28 19.72
N PHE A 70 38.56 -9.02 20.90
CA PHE A 70 38.78 -7.67 21.40
C PHE A 70 39.81 -6.87 20.57
N LEU A 71 40.62 -7.56 19.78
CA LEU A 71 41.55 -6.95 18.81
C LEU A 71 40.87 -6.69 17.45
N ILE A 72 39.56 -6.54 17.42
CA ILE A 72 38.76 -6.23 16.23
C ILE A 72 39.13 -4.86 15.66
N GLY A 73 40.28 -4.81 15.10
CA GLY A 73 40.66 -3.72 14.24
C GLY A 73 41.03 -4.26 12.88
N VAL A 74 41.75 -5.34 12.80
CA VAL A 74 42.39 -5.67 11.53
C VAL A 74 42.85 -7.15 11.54
N GLY A 75 42.06 -8.05 10.95
CA GLY A 75 42.51 -9.40 10.65
C GLY A 75 41.79 -10.57 11.32
N TYR A 76 40.63 -10.36 11.95
CA TYR A 76 39.79 -11.46 12.42
C TYR A 76 39.17 -12.17 11.22
N GLY A 77 39.73 -13.30 10.83
CA GLY A 77 39.34 -14.04 9.65
C GLY A 77 38.09 -14.90 9.87
N TRP A 78 37.40 -15.23 8.78
CA TRP A 78 36.27 -16.17 8.75
C TRP A 78 36.58 -17.49 9.48
N ASP A 79 37.81 -17.96 9.37
CA ASP A 79 38.30 -19.25 9.93
C ASP A 79 38.22 -19.28 11.47
N LYS A 80 38.36 -18.15 12.12
CA LYS A 80 38.34 -17.99 13.59
C LYS A 80 36.95 -17.93 14.20
N LEU A 81 35.89 -17.67 13.38
CA LEU A 81 34.53 -17.64 13.87
C LEU A 81 34.08 -19.02 14.38
N THR A 82 33.20 -19.00 15.39
CA THR A 82 32.55 -20.22 15.86
C THR A 82 31.69 -20.87 14.80
N VAL A 83 31.45 -22.19 14.90
CA VAL A 83 30.61 -22.94 13.97
C VAL A 83 29.18 -22.34 13.92
N VAL A 84 28.65 -21.89 15.05
CA VAL A 84 27.31 -21.29 15.15
C VAL A 84 27.24 -20.00 14.31
N THR A 85 28.20 -19.10 14.51
CA THR A 85 28.26 -17.82 13.76
C THR A 85 28.47 -18.06 12.27
N LYS A 86 29.35 -18.99 11.89
CA LYS A 86 29.56 -19.39 10.50
C LYS A 86 28.28 -19.93 9.86
N THR A 87 27.61 -20.87 10.53
CA THR A 87 26.37 -21.48 10.02
C THR A 87 25.29 -20.44 9.81
N TYR A 88 25.03 -19.59 10.80
CA TYR A 88 24.05 -18.52 10.67
C TYR A 88 24.41 -17.55 9.52
N SER A 89 25.68 -17.13 9.46
CA SER A 89 26.16 -16.22 8.41
C SER A 89 25.99 -16.82 7.02
N VAL A 90 26.29 -18.10 6.84
CA VAL A 90 26.06 -18.79 5.57
C VAL A 90 24.58 -18.81 5.19
N ILE A 91 23.69 -19.14 6.14
CA ILE A 91 22.24 -19.16 5.88
C ILE A 91 21.75 -17.79 5.38
N VAL A 92 22.10 -16.71 6.09
CA VAL A 92 21.64 -15.37 5.70
C VAL A 92 22.29 -14.87 4.41
N MET A 93 23.55 -15.24 4.14
CA MET A 93 24.21 -14.93 2.87
C MET A 93 23.57 -15.67 1.69
N LEU A 94 23.27 -16.96 1.85
CA LEU A 94 22.54 -17.72 0.82
C LEU A 94 21.16 -17.11 0.57
N PHE A 95 20.47 -16.70 1.63
CA PHE A 95 19.22 -15.96 1.49
C PHE A 95 19.40 -14.64 0.74
N ALA A 96 20.43 -13.84 1.07
CA ALA A 96 20.71 -12.59 0.37
C ALA A 96 20.96 -12.82 -1.13
N VAL A 97 21.77 -13.80 -1.47
CA VAL A 97 22.08 -14.15 -2.87
C VAL A 97 20.83 -14.59 -3.62
N ALA A 98 20.03 -15.48 -3.01
CA ALA A 98 18.79 -15.97 -3.61
C ALA A 98 17.75 -14.85 -3.81
N MET A 99 17.70 -13.89 -2.88
CA MET A 99 16.72 -12.80 -2.90
C MET A 99 17.20 -11.55 -3.66
N ALA A 100 18.50 -11.41 -3.92
CA ALA A 100 19.06 -10.24 -4.60
C ALA A 100 18.38 -9.92 -5.96
N PRO A 101 18.11 -10.88 -6.86
CA PRO A 101 17.38 -10.59 -8.09
C PRO A 101 15.98 -9.99 -7.82
N PHE A 102 15.25 -10.54 -6.86
CA PHE A 102 13.92 -10.04 -6.49
C PHE A 102 13.99 -8.65 -5.88
N TRP A 103 14.97 -8.37 -5.00
CA TRP A 103 15.15 -7.04 -4.41
C TRP A 103 15.53 -5.98 -5.44
N ILE A 104 16.21 -6.37 -6.50
CA ILE A 104 16.61 -5.46 -7.58
C ILE A 104 15.46 -5.29 -8.58
N LEU A 105 14.86 -6.38 -9.04
CA LEU A 105 13.88 -6.40 -10.12
C LEU A 105 12.45 -6.06 -9.66
N ASP A 106 12.11 -6.39 -8.40
CA ASP A 106 10.77 -6.15 -7.84
C ASP A 106 10.62 -4.76 -7.18
N ARG A 107 11.45 -3.80 -7.56
CA ARG A 107 11.28 -2.41 -7.09
C ARG A 107 10.10 -1.76 -7.78
N PRO A 108 9.30 -0.96 -7.05
CA PRO A 108 8.14 -0.27 -7.65
C PRO A 108 8.52 0.54 -8.89
N GLN A 109 9.67 1.21 -8.86
CA GLN A 109 10.14 2.05 -9.97
C GLN A 109 10.37 1.27 -11.28
N LEU A 110 10.72 -0.03 -11.18
CA LEU A 110 10.90 -0.92 -12.32
C LEU A 110 9.61 -1.65 -12.71
N ALA A 111 8.71 -1.88 -11.74
CA ALA A 111 7.45 -2.56 -11.95
C ALA A 111 6.35 -1.64 -12.51
N ILE A 112 6.46 -0.32 -12.32
CA ILE A 112 5.48 0.67 -12.80
C ILE A 112 5.39 0.62 -14.33
N SER A 113 4.17 0.50 -14.83
CA SER A 113 3.85 0.48 -16.26
C SER A 113 3.70 1.90 -16.79
N LYS A 114 4.83 2.51 -17.18
CA LYS A 114 4.91 3.93 -17.57
C LYS A 114 4.08 4.27 -18.81
N ASN A 115 3.82 3.30 -19.67
CA ASN A 115 2.98 3.43 -20.87
C ASN A 115 1.48 3.38 -20.56
N ARG A 116 1.11 2.98 -19.34
CA ARG A 116 -0.29 2.82 -18.93
C ARG A 116 -0.87 4.02 -18.21
N PHE A 117 -0.08 5.06 -17.96
CA PHE A 117 -0.59 6.26 -17.34
C PHE A 117 0.20 7.51 -17.69
N GLU A 118 -0.46 8.64 -17.50
CA GLU A 118 0.13 9.97 -17.52
C GLU A 118 -0.28 10.72 -16.25
N LEU A 119 0.68 11.37 -15.60
CA LEU A 119 0.40 12.29 -14.51
C LEU A 119 0.01 13.65 -15.13
N VAL A 120 -1.28 13.95 -15.10
CA VAL A 120 -1.81 15.20 -15.70
C VAL A 120 -1.50 16.38 -14.80
N THR A 121 -1.80 16.25 -13.50
CA THR A 121 -1.47 17.24 -12.48
C THR A 121 -1.09 16.57 -11.18
N ALA A 122 -0.18 17.20 -10.43
CA ALA A 122 0.12 16.85 -9.04
C ALA A 122 0.23 18.15 -8.24
N GLU A 123 -0.61 18.28 -7.22
CA GLU A 123 -0.59 19.38 -6.27
C GLU A 123 -0.10 18.87 -4.93
N ASP A 124 1.05 19.37 -4.49
CA ASP A 124 1.66 18.98 -3.21
C ASP A 124 1.32 20.01 -2.11
N LEU A 125 0.43 19.65 -1.20
CA LEU A 125 0.09 20.48 -0.04
C LEU A 125 1.12 20.32 1.09
N ARG A 126 2.39 20.62 0.82
CA ARG A 126 3.48 20.57 1.83
C ARG A 126 3.43 21.74 2.81
N HIS A 127 2.78 22.83 2.44
CA HIS A 127 2.62 24.01 3.29
C HIS A 127 1.87 23.72 4.60
N LEU A 128 1.10 22.62 4.66
CA LEU A 128 0.43 22.19 5.90
C LEU A 128 1.42 21.86 7.03
N GLN A 129 2.71 21.64 6.71
CA GLN A 129 3.77 21.34 7.65
C GLN A 129 4.45 22.62 8.21
N HIS A 130 4.25 23.77 7.59
CA HIS A 130 4.88 25.01 8.06
C HIS A 130 4.29 25.46 9.41
N PRO A 131 5.14 25.98 10.33
CA PRO A 131 4.66 26.47 11.63
C PRO A 131 3.60 27.57 11.53
N GLU A 132 3.62 28.35 10.44
CA GLU A 132 2.66 29.41 10.13
C GLU A 132 1.33 28.89 9.60
N SER A 133 1.31 27.68 9.00
CA SER A 133 0.07 26.98 8.69
C SER A 133 -0.45 26.42 10.00
N ASN A 134 -1.71 26.71 10.35
CA ASN A 134 -2.37 26.21 11.56
C ASN A 134 -2.40 24.67 11.59
N ALA A 135 -1.23 24.00 11.61
CA ALA A 135 -1.10 22.54 11.71
C ALA A 135 -1.91 21.99 12.90
N ALA A 136 -2.14 22.82 13.91
CA ALA A 136 -3.01 22.52 15.04
C ALA A 136 -4.48 22.26 14.63
N LEU A 137 -4.94 22.81 13.50
CA LEU A 137 -6.28 22.55 12.96
C LEU A 137 -6.44 21.11 12.43
N TYR A 138 -5.34 20.50 12.03
CA TYR A 138 -5.35 19.18 11.36
C TYR A 138 -5.02 18.02 12.31
N ILE A 139 -4.51 18.31 13.53
CA ILE A 139 -4.04 17.28 14.46
C ILE A 139 -4.72 17.40 15.81
N GLU A 140 -5.50 16.40 16.18
CA GLU A 140 -6.14 16.29 17.50
C GLU A 140 -5.25 15.50 18.48
N GLY A 141 -4.63 14.40 18.03
CA GLY A 141 -3.90 13.49 18.87
C GLY A 141 -2.50 13.95 19.29
N ARG A 142 -2.15 13.72 20.58
CA ARG A 142 -0.84 14.09 21.13
C ARG A 142 0.33 13.37 20.42
N SER A 143 0.16 12.11 20.05
CA SER A 143 1.18 11.32 19.36
C SER A 143 1.47 11.88 17.98
N PHE A 144 0.45 12.12 17.18
CA PHE A 144 0.57 12.75 15.86
C PHE A 144 1.20 14.13 15.95
N ARG A 145 0.82 14.96 16.95
CA ARG A 145 1.38 16.29 17.16
C ARG A 145 2.88 16.26 17.50
N ARG A 146 3.34 15.26 18.25
CA ARG A 146 4.78 15.10 18.53
C ARG A 146 5.54 14.61 17.31
N MET A 147 5.01 13.59 16.65
CA MET A 147 5.66 12.96 15.52
C MET A 147 5.67 13.85 14.27
N SER A 148 4.63 14.67 14.04
CA SER A 148 4.59 15.60 12.90
C SER A 148 5.72 16.64 12.92
N LYS A 149 6.31 16.89 14.09
CA LYS A 149 7.46 17.80 14.25
C LYS A 149 8.81 17.16 13.89
N LEU A 150 8.84 15.86 13.68
CA LEU A 150 10.08 15.21 13.28
C LEU A 150 10.51 15.67 11.88
N PRO A 151 11.81 15.91 11.66
CA PRO A 151 12.34 16.36 10.39
C PRO A 151 11.92 15.41 9.25
N GLY A 152 11.43 15.99 8.14
CA GLY A 152 11.03 15.24 6.96
C GLY A 152 9.74 14.43 7.08
N ASN A 153 9.04 14.48 8.21
CA ASN A 153 7.75 13.78 8.34
C ASN A 153 6.67 14.46 7.49
N GLN A 154 6.04 13.70 6.62
CA GLN A 154 5.03 14.17 5.65
C GLN A 154 3.61 13.76 6.02
N ILE A 155 3.35 13.29 7.25
CA ILE A 155 2.04 12.72 7.64
C ILE A 155 0.87 13.71 7.50
N ILE A 156 1.12 15.01 7.66
CA ILE A 156 0.14 16.07 7.47
C ILE A 156 0.25 16.80 6.12
N SER A 157 1.13 16.32 5.23
CA SER A 157 1.11 16.74 3.82
C SER A 157 0.03 15.99 3.07
N MET A 158 -0.30 16.44 1.88
CA MET A 158 -1.22 15.74 0.98
C MET A 158 -0.82 15.97 -0.47
N GLN A 159 -0.87 14.91 -1.25
CA GLN A 159 -0.71 14.97 -2.69
C GLN A 159 -2.05 14.74 -3.36
N ARG A 160 -2.49 15.68 -4.18
CA ARG A 160 -3.69 15.63 -4.99
C ARG A 160 -3.30 15.36 -6.43
N ASN A 161 -3.62 14.19 -6.93
CA ASN A 161 -3.18 13.74 -8.24
C ASN A 161 -4.34 13.60 -9.22
N ARG A 162 -4.14 14.06 -10.46
CA ARG A 162 -4.95 13.64 -11.62
C ARG A 162 -4.06 12.78 -12.52
N LYS A 163 -4.46 11.54 -12.72
CA LYS A 163 -3.76 10.57 -13.56
C LYS A 163 -4.70 10.14 -14.69
N ARG A 164 -4.22 10.19 -15.92
CA ARG A 164 -4.91 9.58 -17.05
C ARG A 164 -4.41 8.15 -17.19
N LEU A 165 -5.34 7.20 -17.16
CA LEU A 165 -5.04 5.77 -17.32
C LEU A 165 -5.39 5.32 -18.73
N PHE A 166 -4.43 4.68 -19.38
CA PHE A 166 -4.59 4.11 -20.72
C PHE A 166 -5.00 2.65 -20.61
N ILE A 167 -6.24 2.35 -21.02
CA ILE A 167 -6.86 1.03 -20.91
C ILE A 167 -7.09 0.48 -22.32
N ASP A 168 -6.53 -0.71 -22.59
CA ASP A 168 -6.82 -1.41 -23.84
C ASP A 168 -8.31 -1.78 -23.89
N SER A 169 -8.89 -1.77 -25.09
CA SER A 169 -10.30 -2.13 -25.29
C SER A 169 -11.27 -1.32 -24.42
N LEU A 170 -10.92 -0.05 -24.09
CA LEU A 170 -11.84 0.84 -23.40
C LEU A 170 -13.01 1.19 -24.31
N PRO A 171 -14.27 0.94 -23.91
CA PRO A 171 -15.44 1.42 -24.65
C PRO A 171 -15.40 2.94 -24.84
N ASN A 172 -15.87 3.42 -26.00
CA ASN A 172 -15.84 4.84 -26.32
C ASN A 172 -16.58 5.70 -25.29
N ASP A 173 -17.70 5.20 -24.78
CA ASP A 173 -18.54 5.86 -23.76
C ASP A 173 -17.78 6.11 -22.46
N LEU A 174 -16.74 5.30 -22.16
CA LEU A 174 -15.92 5.43 -20.96
C LEU A 174 -14.69 6.32 -21.14
N ASN A 175 -14.44 6.83 -22.33
CA ASN A 175 -13.37 7.80 -22.54
C ASN A 175 -13.64 9.08 -21.76
N GLY A 176 -12.68 9.51 -20.93
CA GLY A 176 -12.83 10.64 -20.02
C GLY A 176 -13.60 10.34 -18.73
N LEU A 177 -14.02 9.09 -18.48
CA LEU A 177 -14.63 8.71 -17.20
C LEU A 177 -13.69 9.04 -16.05
N ARG A 178 -14.20 9.73 -15.02
CA ARG A 178 -13.44 10.16 -13.84
C ARG A 178 -13.79 9.30 -12.64
N ILE A 179 -12.77 8.68 -12.06
CA ILE A 179 -12.91 7.87 -10.85
C ILE A 179 -12.14 8.56 -9.72
N ALA A 180 -12.83 8.99 -8.67
CA ALA A 180 -12.21 9.41 -7.43
C ALA A 180 -11.79 8.17 -6.63
N HIS A 181 -10.49 7.97 -6.46
CA HIS A 181 -9.95 6.84 -5.72
C HIS A 181 -9.31 7.28 -4.41
N LEU A 182 -9.86 6.75 -3.31
CA LEU A 182 -9.34 6.86 -1.95
C LEU A 182 -9.03 5.49 -1.39
N SER A 183 -8.04 5.43 -0.51
CA SER A 183 -7.71 4.24 0.27
C SER A 183 -7.06 4.65 1.57
N ASP A 184 -7.05 3.74 2.55
CA ASP A 184 -6.27 3.91 3.77
C ASP A 184 -6.54 5.28 4.43
N VAL A 185 -7.81 5.59 4.64
CA VAL A 185 -8.25 6.85 5.23
C VAL A 185 -7.91 6.90 6.71
N HIS A 186 -8.01 5.75 7.40
CA HIS A 186 -7.64 5.57 8.79
C HIS A 186 -8.20 6.66 9.71
N LEU A 187 -9.51 6.70 9.85
CA LEU A 187 -10.15 7.53 10.86
C LEU A 187 -9.76 7.01 12.24
N THR A 188 -8.81 7.68 12.87
CA THR A 188 -8.22 7.30 14.17
C THR A 188 -8.63 8.23 15.30
N GLY A 189 -9.25 9.39 14.99
CA GLY A 189 -9.42 10.48 15.92
C GLY A 189 -8.12 11.22 16.27
N GLN A 190 -7.01 10.95 15.57
CA GLN A 190 -5.73 11.63 15.75
C GLN A 190 -5.57 12.81 14.79
N LEU A 191 -6.15 12.68 13.61
CA LEU A 191 -6.31 13.76 12.63
C LEU A 191 -7.74 14.29 12.70
N SER A 192 -7.89 15.59 12.53
CA SER A 192 -9.19 16.24 12.55
C SER A 192 -9.98 15.99 11.27
N THR A 193 -11.30 16.16 11.34
CA THR A 193 -12.17 16.14 10.16
C THR A 193 -11.69 17.13 9.09
N ALA A 194 -11.16 18.29 9.49
CA ALA A 194 -10.65 19.30 8.58
C ALA A 194 -9.49 18.78 7.69
N PHE A 195 -8.63 17.90 8.22
CA PHE A 195 -7.58 17.27 7.41
C PHE A 195 -8.16 16.40 6.29
N TYR A 196 -9.12 15.54 6.63
CA TYR A 196 -9.74 14.66 5.64
C TYR A 196 -10.57 15.44 4.61
N ARG A 197 -11.22 16.54 5.06
CA ARG A 197 -11.99 17.41 4.16
C ARG A 197 -11.12 18.04 3.07
N LEU A 198 -9.83 18.30 3.30
CA LEU A 198 -8.90 18.73 2.24
C LEU A 198 -8.88 17.77 1.04
N ALA A 199 -8.96 16.46 1.31
CA ALA A 199 -9.03 15.44 0.28
C ALA A 199 -10.42 15.38 -0.38
N ILE A 200 -11.44 15.31 0.46
CA ILE A 200 -12.83 15.06 0.05
C ILE A 200 -13.38 16.24 -0.76
N ASP A 201 -13.18 17.47 -0.30
CA ASP A 201 -13.66 18.65 -1.00
C ASP A 201 -13.00 18.78 -2.37
N TRP A 202 -11.69 18.57 -2.45
CA TRP A 202 -11.00 18.59 -3.73
C TRP A 202 -11.51 17.51 -4.69
N LEU A 203 -11.80 16.29 -4.20
CA LEU A 203 -12.35 15.23 -5.04
C LEU A 203 -13.76 15.58 -5.52
N ALA A 204 -14.59 16.16 -4.66
CA ALA A 204 -15.94 16.60 -5.04
C ALA A 204 -15.91 17.70 -6.12
N ASP A 205 -14.98 18.66 -6.00
CA ASP A 205 -14.77 19.72 -6.99
C ASP A 205 -14.36 19.19 -8.38
N GLN A 206 -13.77 17.97 -8.44
CA GLN A 206 -13.42 17.33 -9.71
C GLN A 206 -14.63 16.68 -10.42
N SER A 207 -15.83 16.70 -9.81
CA SER A 207 -17.06 16.11 -10.36
C SER A 207 -16.85 14.68 -10.88
N PRO A 208 -16.48 13.72 -10.01
CA PRO A 208 -16.20 12.35 -10.43
C PRO A 208 -17.48 11.63 -10.89
N ASP A 209 -17.33 10.74 -11.88
CA ASP A 209 -18.40 9.81 -12.28
C ASP A 209 -18.56 8.70 -11.23
N LEU A 210 -17.47 8.11 -10.79
CA LEU A 210 -17.44 7.08 -9.76
C LEU A 210 -16.60 7.54 -8.56
N VAL A 211 -17.02 7.20 -7.36
CA VAL A 211 -16.20 7.34 -6.14
C VAL A 211 -15.94 5.95 -5.57
N VAL A 212 -14.69 5.63 -5.30
CA VAL A 212 -14.28 4.33 -4.78
C VAL A 212 -13.36 4.48 -3.58
N VAL A 213 -13.72 3.84 -2.47
CA VAL A 213 -12.88 3.70 -1.27
C VAL A 213 -12.42 2.26 -1.16
N SER A 214 -11.12 2.02 -1.30
CA SER A 214 -10.53 0.68 -1.30
C SER A 214 -10.00 0.23 0.06
N GLY A 215 -10.79 0.44 1.14
CA GLY A 215 -10.57 -0.14 2.47
C GLY A 215 -9.71 0.69 3.44
N ASP A 216 -9.59 0.16 4.65
CA ASP A 216 -8.92 0.76 5.81
C ASP A 216 -9.48 2.15 6.13
N ILE A 217 -10.78 2.17 6.40
CA ILE A 217 -11.56 3.39 6.60
C ILE A 217 -11.46 3.86 8.05
N VAL A 218 -11.67 2.93 9.00
CA VAL A 218 -11.76 3.24 10.43
C VAL A 218 -10.86 2.32 11.26
N ASP A 219 -10.14 2.90 12.23
CA ASP A 219 -9.27 2.13 13.14
C ASP A 219 -9.87 1.85 14.51
N TYR A 220 -10.74 2.73 14.98
CA TYR A 220 -11.33 2.65 16.31
C TYR A 220 -12.81 2.99 16.28
N GLU A 221 -13.60 2.27 17.06
CA GLU A 221 -15.05 2.48 17.20
C GLU A 221 -15.41 3.96 17.49
N THR A 222 -14.62 4.62 18.31
CA THR A 222 -14.82 6.04 18.64
C THR A 222 -14.70 6.99 17.44
N ALA A 223 -14.09 6.54 16.35
CA ALA A 223 -13.92 7.32 15.12
C ALA A 223 -15.04 7.09 14.09
N LEU A 224 -15.95 6.12 14.29
CA LEU A 224 -17.12 5.90 13.44
C LEU A 224 -17.94 7.18 13.22
N LYS A 225 -18.08 8.00 14.25
CA LYS A 225 -18.75 9.31 14.18
C LYS A 225 -18.15 10.30 13.18
N GLN A 226 -16.90 10.07 12.73
CA GLN A 226 -16.24 10.92 11.73
C GLN A 226 -16.62 10.55 10.29
N ILE A 227 -17.18 9.35 10.05
CA ILE A 227 -17.51 8.88 8.68
C ILE A 227 -18.41 9.88 7.97
N ARG A 228 -19.56 10.22 8.55
CA ARG A 228 -20.51 11.13 7.92
C ARG A 228 -19.96 12.56 7.74
N PRO A 229 -19.32 13.19 8.73
CA PRO A 229 -18.66 14.48 8.55
C PRO A 229 -17.60 14.51 7.47
N VAL A 230 -16.88 13.40 7.27
CA VAL A 230 -15.82 13.30 6.25
C VAL A 230 -16.41 13.02 4.86
N PHE A 231 -17.24 12.01 4.71
CA PHE A 231 -17.67 11.51 3.39
C PHE A 231 -19.05 12.01 2.93
N GLY A 232 -19.81 12.70 3.82
CA GLY A 232 -21.23 12.94 3.61
C GLY A 232 -21.60 13.65 2.32
N ASP A 233 -20.72 14.50 1.78
CA ASP A 233 -20.97 15.31 0.59
C ASP A 233 -20.30 14.73 -0.68
N LEU A 234 -19.45 13.71 -0.55
CA LEU A 234 -18.76 13.11 -1.70
C LEU A 234 -19.70 12.17 -2.47
N ARG A 235 -19.93 12.46 -3.73
CA ARG A 235 -20.79 11.69 -4.62
C ARG A 235 -20.15 11.51 -5.99
N GLY A 236 -20.39 10.35 -6.59
CA GLY A 236 -20.15 10.11 -8.01
C GLY A 236 -21.47 10.13 -8.78
N SER A 237 -21.49 10.69 -9.97
CA SER A 237 -22.69 10.75 -10.81
C SER A 237 -23.25 9.36 -11.17
N LEU A 238 -22.38 8.35 -11.23
CA LEU A 238 -22.71 6.95 -11.49
C LEU A 238 -22.62 6.06 -10.24
N GLY A 239 -22.29 6.63 -9.06
CA GLY A 239 -22.34 5.93 -7.79
C GLY A 239 -21.10 6.07 -6.92
N THR A 240 -21.28 5.61 -5.69
CA THR A 240 -20.26 5.63 -4.63
C THR A 240 -20.12 4.22 -4.07
N TYR A 241 -18.87 3.72 -3.99
CA TYR A 241 -18.58 2.33 -3.72
C TYR A 241 -17.44 2.19 -2.70
N PHE A 242 -17.47 1.13 -1.92
CA PHE A 242 -16.42 0.82 -0.98
C PHE A 242 -16.19 -0.69 -0.82
N VAL A 243 -15.03 -1.04 -0.31
CA VAL A 243 -14.70 -2.33 0.31
C VAL A 243 -14.08 -2.06 1.67
N LEU A 244 -14.09 -3.05 2.56
CA LEU A 244 -13.41 -2.98 3.85
C LEU A 244 -11.95 -3.45 3.72
N GLY A 245 -11.11 -2.98 4.67
CA GLY A 245 -9.72 -3.39 4.80
C GLY A 245 -9.44 -4.14 6.11
N ASN A 246 -8.17 -4.43 6.36
CA ASN A 246 -7.75 -5.17 7.54
C ASN A 246 -7.91 -4.37 8.85
N HIS A 247 -7.96 -3.05 8.78
CA HIS A 247 -8.21 -2.21 9.96
C HIS A 247 -9.68 -2.20 10.33
N ASP A 248 -10.57 -2.11 9.37
CA ASP A 248 -12.01 -2.18 9.59
C ASP A 248 -12.41 -3.50 10.27
N LYS A 249 -11.75 -4.63 9.90
CA LYS A 249 -11.94 -5.95 10.56
C LYS A 249 -11.57 -5.95 12.05
N ARG A 250 -10.79 -5.00 12.53
CA ARG A 250 -10.36 -4.93 13.94
C ARG A 250 -11.40 -4.32 14.86
N LEU A 251 -12.40 -3.66 14.30
CA LEU A 251 -13.52 -3.13 15.06
C LEU A 251 -14.29 -4.27 15.74
N PRO A 252 -14.88 -4.02 16.92
CA PRO A 252 -15.76 -4.99 17.58
C PRO A 252 -16.89 -5.45 16.65
N VAL A 253 -17.46 -4.52 15.90
CA VAL A 253 -18.54 -4.75 14.93
C VAL A 253 -18.14 -4.08 13.60
N PRO A 254 -17.46 -4.78 12.69
CA PRO A 254 -17.06 -4.21 11.40
C PRO A 254 -18.22 -3.70 10.54
N THR A 255 -19.42 -4.27 10.72
CA THR A 255 -20.63 -3.86 10.01
C THR A 255 -21.08 -2.44 10.33
N ASP A 256 -20.68 -1.86 11.46
CA ASP A 256 -21.00 -0.46 11.79
C ASP A 256 -20.42 0.51 10.76
N VAL A 257 -19.28 0.16 10.13
CA VAL A 257 -18.72 0.93 9.01
C VAL A 257 -19.66 0.85 7.81
N CYS A 258 -20.12 -0.38 7.47
CA CYS A 258 -21.05 -0.58 6.35
C CYS A 258 -22.36 0.19 6.58
N ASP A 259 -22.94 0.12 7.78
CA ASP A 259 -24.20 0.78 8.12
C ASP A 259 -24.08 2.31 8.00
N ALA A 260 -22.94 2.88 8.42
CA ALA A 260 -22.67 4.30 8.26
C ALA A 260 -22.58 4.71 6.78
N PHE A 261 -22.01 3.87 5.92
CA PHE A 261 -21.94 4.12 4.47
C PHE A 261 -23.29 3.89 3.79
N TYR A 262 -24.04 2.85 4.17
CA TYR A 262 -25.40 2.62 3.66
C TYR A 262 -26.35 3.79 3.96
N ALA A 263 -26.24 4.36 5.16
CA ALA A 263 -27.01 5.56 5.55
C ALA A 263 -26.71 6.81 4.69
N MET A 264 -25.59 6.78 3.92
CA MET A 264 -25.22 7.82 2.96
C MET A 264 -25.47 7.41 1.51
N GLY A 265 -26.03 6.21 1.26
CA GLY A 265 -26.34 5.70 -0.10
C GLY A 265 -25.13 5.09 -0.82
N TRP A 266 -24.09 4.67 -0.11
CA TRP A 266 -22.95 3.98 -0.69
C TRP A 266 -23.19 2.49 -0.83
N THR A 267 -22.55 1.87 -1.83
CA THR A 267 -22.66 0.44 -2.12
C THR A 267 -21.41 -0.31 -1.64
N ASP A 268 -21.63 -1.38 -0.87
CA ASP A 268 -20.59 -2.29 -0.37
C ASP A 268 -20.30 -3.37 -1.42
N LEU A 269 -19.14 -3.28 -2.05
CA LEU A 269 -18.70 -4.26 -3.05
C LEU A 269 -18.13 -5.54 -2.40
N GLY A 270 -17.81 -5.51 -1.12
CA GLY A 270 -17.38 -6.72 -0.39
C GLY A 270 -18.52 -7.73 -0.23
N ARG A 271 -19.77 -7.29 -0.34
CA ARG A 271 -20.97 -8.12 -0.14
C ARG A 271 -21.83 -8.33 -1.37
N SER A 272 -21.71 -7.46 -2.38
CA SER A 272 -22.51 -7.56 -3.60
C SER A 272 -21.77 -6.96 -4.78
N ASN A 273 -21.97 -7.55 -5.95
CA ASN A 273 -21.58 -6.91 -7.20
C ASN A 273 -22.51 -5.71 -7.46
N ALA A 274 -22.02 -4.73 -8.19
CA ALA A 274 -22.80 -3.58 -8.59
C ALA A 274 -22.63 -3.31 -10.09
N PHE A 275 -23.60 -2.58 -10.64
CA PHE A 275 -23.58 -2.13 -12.03
C PHE A 275 -23.78 -0.62 -12.06
N ALA A 276 -23.01 0.07 -12.89
CA ALA A 276 -23.18 1.47 -13.21
C ALA A 276 -23.24 1.60 -14.72
N ASN A 277 -24.20 2.35 -15.24
CA ASN A 277 -24.41 2.48 -16.68
C ASN A 277 -23.99 3.87 -17.13
N LYS A 278 -23.16 3.93 -18.17
CA LYS A 278 -22.82 5.17 -18.87
C LYS A 278 -23.13 4.98 -20.35
N GLU A 279 -24.15 5.71 -20.83
CA GLU A 279 -24.68 5.59 -22.18
C GLU A 279 -25.03 4.13 -22.54
N THR A 280 -24.29 3.50 -23.44
CA THR A 280 -24.53 2.12 -23.90
C THR A 280 -23.65 1.09 -23.15
N THR A 281 -22.69 1.54 -22.34
CA THR A 281 -21.76 0.66 -21.64
C THR A 281 -22.21 0.40 -20.20
N SER A 282 -22.29 -0.89 -19.83
CA SER A 282 -22.46 -1.31 -18.44
C SER A 282 -21.12 -1.55 -17.77
N ILE A 283 -20.86 -0.84 -16.68
CA ILE A 283 -19.69 -1.01 -15.83
C ILE A 283 -20.06 -2.00 -14.72
N GLN A 284 -19.44 -3.18 -14.71
CA GLN A 284 -19.59 -4.15 -13.63
C GLN A 284 -18.51 -3.88 -12.56
N LEU A 285 -18.95 -3.61 -11.33
CA LEU A 285 -18.08 -3.37 -10.19
C LEU A 285 -18.01 -4.63 -9.32
N LEU A 286 -16.80 -5.13 -9.07
CA LEU A 286 -16.51 -6.34 -8.31
C LEU A 286 -15.67 -6.01 -7.10
N GLY A 287 -16.01 -6.53 -5.93
CA GLY A 287 -15.23 -6.36 -4.71
C GLY A 287 -14.49 -7.63 -4.28
N ASN A 288 -13.33 -7.46 -3.63
CA ASN A 288 -12.60 -8.55 -3.01
C ASN A 288 -11.86 -8.07 -1.76
N GLU A 289 -12.31 -8.54 -0.60
CA GLU A 289 -11.78 -8.18 0.72
C GLU A 289 -10.82 -9.24 1.31
N LEU A 290 -10.42 -10.24 0.50
CA LEU A 290 -9.44 -11.23 0.93
C LEU A 290 -8.08 -10.57 1.25
N PRO A 291 -7.36 -11.09 2.26
CA PRO A 291 -7.62 -12.31 3.04
C PRO A 291 -8.38 -12.04 4.36
N TRP A 292 -8.96 -10.87 4.56
CA TRP A 292 -9.49 -10.47 5.87
C TRP A 292 -10.97 -10.83 6.06
N PHE A 293 -11.80 -10.67 5.04
CA PHE A 293 -13.20 -11.06 5.05
C PHE A 293 -13.42 -12.22 4.08
N GLU A 294 -14.50 -12.96 4.28
CA GLU A 294 -14.90 -14.00 3.34
C GLU A 294 -15.26 -13.37 2.01
N ARG A 295 -14.90 -14.06 0.94
CA ARG A 295 -15.21 -13.60 -0.38
C ARG A 295 -16.70 -13.76 -0.63
N HIS A 296 -17.33 -12.69 -1.10
CA HIS A 296 -18.66 -12.79 -1.67
C HIS A 296 -18.62 -13.72 -2.89
N ASP A 297 -19.58 -14.65 -2.97
CA ASP A 297 -19.75 -15.46 -4.17
C ASP A 297 -20.14 -14.54 -5.32
N LEU A 298 -19.27 -14.47 -6.33
CA LEU A 298 -19.54 -13.65 -7.52
C LEU A 298 -20.75 -14.18 -8.31
N GLY A 299 -21.27 -15.36 -7.91
CA GLY A 299 -22.46 -15.99 -8.46
C GLY A 299 -22.29 -16.45 -9.90
N SER A 300 -23.34 -17.09 -10.41
CA SER A 300 -23.52 -17.35 -11.85
C SER A 300 -23.62 -16.06 -12.70
N ASP A 301 -23.75 -14.91 -12.04
CA ASP A 301 -23.90 -13.59 -12.65
C ASP A 301 -22.70 -13.14 -13.49
N LEU A 302 -21.51 -13.74 -13.29
CA LEU A 302 -20.37 -13.51 -14.18
C LEU A 302 -20.56 -14.16 -15.56
N ASN A 303 -21.45 -15.16 -15.65
CA ASN A 303 -21.67 -15.96 -16.86
C ASN A 303 -23.09 -15.84 -17.42
N SER A 304 -24.02 -15.14 -16.72
CA SER A 304 -25.40 -15.07 -17.13
C SER A 304 -25.71 -13.83 -17.99
N GLU A 305 -26.18 -14.11 -19.18
CA GLU A 305 -27.11 -13.32 -20.02
C GLU A 305 -26.79 -11.86 -20.37
N ASN A 306 -25.95 -11.14 -19.64
CA ASN A 306 -25.59 -9.75 -19.98
C ASN A 306 -24.49 -9.62 -21.04
N GLU A 307 -23.87 -10.71 -21.49
CA GLU A 307 -23.01 -10.69 -22.70
C GLU A 307 -23.81 -10.37 -23.97
N SER A 308 -25.14 -10.48 -23.90
CA SER A 308 -26.05 -10.18 -25.01
C SER A 308 -26.54 -8.74 -25.04
N ILE A 309 -26.30 -7.92 -24.01
CA ILE A 309 -26.75 -6.53 -23.92
C ILE A 309 -25.54 -5.60 -23.68
N GLY A 310 -24.77 -5.36 -24.74
CA GLY A 310 -23.71 -4.32 -24.70
C GLY A 310 -22.36 -4.76 -24.14
N LEU A 311 -21.33 -3.99 -24.44
CA LEU A 311 -19.96 -4.16 -23.97
C LEU A 311 -19.91 -4.01 -22.43
N SER A 312 -19.64 -5.10 -21.71
CA SER A 312 -19.42 -5.05 -20.27
C SER A 312 -17.97 -4.73 -19.97
N TRP A 313 -17.73 -3.66 -19.22
CA TRP A 313 -16.41 -3.28 -18.72
C TRP A 313 -16.34 -3.55 -17.21
N ARG A 314 -15.24 -4.12 -16.72
CA ARG A 314 -15.13 -4.57 -15.32
C ARG A 314 -14.13 -3.74 -14.53
N LEU A 315 -14.61 -3.18 -13.40
CA LEU A 315 -13.82 -2.50 -12.39
C LEU A 315 -13.73 -3.37 -11.14
N GLY A 316 -12.52 -3.87 -10.85
CA GLY A 316 -12.25 -4.57 -9.59
C GLY A 316 -11.84 -3.58 -8.49
N VAL A 317 -12.29 -3.82 -7.28
CA VAL A 317 -11.87 -3.08 -6.08
C VAL A 317 -11.41 -4.07 -5.02
N SER A 318 -10.18 -3.94 -4.56
CA SER A 318 -9.66 -4.75 -3.46
C SER A 318 -8.77 -3.90 -2.57
N HIS A 319 -8.83 -4.15 -1.26
CA HIS A 319 -7.93 -3.41 -0.38
C HIS A 319 -6.45 -3.73 -0.65
N SER A 320 -6.11 -5.00 -0.92
CA SER A 320 -4.71 -5.41 -1.11
C SER A 320 -4.32 -5.58 -2.57
N PRO A 321 -3.14 -5.05 -3.00
CA PRO A 321 -2.57 -5.35 -4.31
C PRO A 321 -2.18 -6.83 -4.50
N ASP A 322 -2.14 -7.62 -3.43
CA ASP A 322 -1.92 -9.06 -3.48
C ASP A 322 -3.03 -9.81 -4.23
N GLN A 323 -4.17 -9.14 -4.44
CA GLN A 323 -5.30 -9.64 -5.22
C GLN A 323 -5.19 -9.35 -6.74
N PHE A 324 -4.03 -8.91 -7.23
CA PHE A 324 -3.84 -8.66 -8.67
C PHE A 324 -4.19 -9.87 -9.54
N ALA A 325 -3.78 -11.07 -9.12
CA ALA A 325 -4.13 -12.31 -9.82
C ALA A 325 -5.64 -12.57 -9.86
N TRP A 326 -6.38 -12.18 -8.82
CA TRP A 326 -7.83 -12.25 -8.82
C TRP A 326 -8.45 -11.28 -9.83
N GLY A 327 -7.96 -10.04 -9.90
CA GLY A 327 -8.41 -9.07 -10.89
C GLY A 327 -8.24 -9.60 -12.33
N ILE A 328 -7.08 -10.19 -12.62
CA ILE A 328 -6.78 -10.81 -13.91
C ILE A 328 -7.73 -11.98 -14.19
N ALA A 329 -7.91 -12.89 -13.22
CA ALA A 329 -8.76 -14.07 -13.38
C ALA A 329 -10.24 -13.71 -13.62
N ASN A 330 -10.70 -12.57 -13.08
CA ASN A 330 -12.06 -12.05 -13.28
C ASN A 330 -12.15 -11.04 -14.44
N ARG A 331 -11.10 -10.93 -15.27
CA ARG A 331 -11.06 -10.06 -16.45
C ARG A 331 -11.38 -8.61 -16.13
N CYS A 332 -10.93 -8.11 -14.97
CA CYS A 332 -11.04 -6.69 -14.65
C CYS A 332 -10.07 -5.89 -15.53
N GLN A 333 -10.56 -4.92 -16.29
CA GLN A 333 -9.71 -4.02 -17.05
C GLN A 333 -9.00 -3.01 -16.14
N LEU A 334 -9.64 -2.63 -15.03
CA LEU A 334 -9.03 -1.81 -13.98
C LEU A 334 -9.23 -2.46 -12.61
N LEU A 335 -8.17 -2.45 -11.79
CA LEU A 335 -8.21 -2.87 -10.39
C LEU A 335 -7.69 -1.73 -9.50
N LEU A 336 -8.47 -1.35 -8.48
CA LEU A 336 -8.13 -0.31 -7.52
C LEU A 336 -7.74 -0.93 -6.18
N CYS A 337 -6.56 -0.52 -5.64
CA CYS A 337 -6.00 -1.07 -4.40
C CYS A 337 -5.36 0.00 -3.51
N GLY A 338 -5.16 -0.37 -2.23
CA GLY A 338 -4.44 0.40 -1.22
C GLY A 338 -3.52 -0.46 -0.38
N HIS A 339 -3.69 -0.43 0.97
CA HIS A 339 -3.06 -1.28 1.98
C HIS A 339 -1.57 -1.03 2.25
N THR A 340 -0.79 -0.77 1.24
CA THR A 340 0.67 -0.72 1.30
C THR A 340 1.22 0.63 1.76
N HIS A 341 0.37 1.66 1.81
CA HIS A 341 0.71 3.05 2.16
C HIS A 341 1.90 3.62 1.37
N GLY A 342 2.16 3.09 0.17
CA GLY A 342 3.35 3.43 -0.58
C GLY A 342 4.66 3.00 0.12
N GLY A 343 4.58 2.15 1.16
CA GLY A 343 5.68 1.76 2.03
C GLY A 343 5.98 2.76 3.15
N GLN A 344 5.22 3.83 3.30
CA GLN A 344 5.34 4.94 4.28
C GLN A 344 6.72 5.63 4.32
N ILE A 345 7.82 4.86 4.30
CA ILE A 345 9.20 5.36 4.30
C ILE A 345 9.86 4.89 3.01
N ARG A 346 10.27 5.86 2.19
CA ARG A 346 10.97 5.61 0.92
C ARG A 346 12.35 6.21 0.94
N PHE A 347 13.35 5.36 0.85
CA PHE A 347 14.73 5.81 0.76
C PHE A 347 15.03 6.33 -0.66
N PRO A 348 15.87 7.37 -0.79
CA PRO A 348 16.35 7.80 -2.10
C PRO A 348 16.96 6.62 -2.87
N VAL A 349 16.70 6.50 -4.16
CA VAL A 349 17.18 5.44 -5.06
C VAL A 349 16.64 4.04 -4.72
N ILE A 350 16.63 3.64 -3.44
CA ILE A 350 16.18 2.32 -2.99
C ILE A 350 14.64 2.20 -3.06
N GLY A 351 13.93 3.28 -2.75
CA GLY A 351 12.48 3.25 -2.61
C GLY A 351 12.01 2.65 -1.30
N PRO A 352 10.77 2.15 -1.24
CA PRO A 352 10.22 1.50 -0.05
C PRO A 352 10.86 0.14 0.19
N VAL A 353 11.07 -0.19 1.47
CA VAL A 353 11.66 -1.48 1.91
C VAL A 353 10.62 -2.31 2.65
N VAL A 354 9.78 -1.65 3.44
CA VAL A 354 8.70 -2.28 4.20
C VAL A 354 7.37 -1.97 3.53
N ALA A 355 6.63 -3.02 3.18
CA ALA A 355 5.25 -2.93 2.69
C ALA A 355 4.50 -4.21 3.07
N PRO A 356 3.27 -4.13 3.61
CA PRO A 356 2.50 -5.29 4.07
C PRO A 356 1.91 -6.06 2.86
N SER A 357 2.77 -6.72 2.08
CA SER A 357 2.40 -7.47 0.88
C SER A 357 3.26 -8.71 0.72
N ARG A 358 2.66 -9.78 0.16
CA ARG A 358 3.41 -11.00 -0.23
C ARG A 358 4.45 -10.72 -1.32
N PHE A 359 4.26 -9.67 -2.09
CA PHE A 359 5.19 -9.20 -3.11
C PHE A 359 6.19 -8.17 -2.59
N GLY A 360 6.24 -7.97 -1.25
CA GLY A 360 7.10 -6.95 -0.65
C GLY A 360 6.74 -5.57 -1.18
N SER A 361 7.75 -4.79 -1.56
CA SER A 361 7.57 -3.41 -2.02
C SER A 361 7.19 -3.25 -3.50
N ARG A 362 7.12 -4.35 -4.27
CA ARG A 362 6.88 -4.30 -5.73
C ARG A 362 5.67 -3.46 -6.12
N TYR A 363 4.56 -3.63 -5.42
CA TYR A 363 3.30 -2.92 -5.65
C TYR A 363 2.98 -1.92 -4.55
N ALA A 364 4.01 -1.25 -4.01
CA ALA A 364 3.82 -0.35 -2.89
C ALA A 364 2.92 0.86 -3.21
N SER A 365 3.03 1.46 -4.38
CA SER A 365 2.07 2.40 -4.97
C SER A 365 2.43 2.70 -6.42
N GLY A 366 1.45 3.11 -7.21
CA GLY A 366 1.63 3.45 -8.62
C GLY A 366 0.64 2.75 -9.54
N VAL A 367 0.97 2.71 -10.82
CA VAL A 367 0.19 2.03 -11.85
C VAL A 367 0.98 0.85 -12.41
N PHE A 368 0.37 -0.32 -12.40
CA PHE A 368 0.96 -1.57 -12.83
C PHE A 368 0.03 -2.23 -13.85
N SER A 369 0.57 -3.03 -14.75
CA SER A 369 -0.26 -3.79 -15.70
C SER A 369 0.27 -5.21 -15.90
N LYS A 370 -0.66 -6.12 -16.17
CA LYS A 370 -0.35 -7.48 -16.59
C LYS A 370 -1.48 -7.99 -17.49
N GLY A 371 -1.15 -8.32 -18.74
CA GLY A 371 -2.16 -8.54 -19.77
C GLY A 371 -2.99 -7.27 -19.96
N GLU A 372 -4.30 -7.43 -20.03
CA GLU A 372 -5.25 -6.32 -20.20
C GLU A 372 -5.60 -5.60 -18.88
N THR A 373 -5.24 -6.16 -17.72
CA THR A 373 -5.57 -5.60 -16.42
C THR A 373 -4.57 -4.52 -16.03
N VAL A 374 -5.06 -3.31 -15.82
CA VAL A 374 -4.32 -2.19 -15.19
C VAL A 374 -4.68 -2.13 -13.72
N MET A 375 -3.71 -2.02 -12.84
CA MET A 375 -3.91 -1.88 -11.39
C MET A 375 -3.35 -0.53 -10.92
N HIS A 376 -4.18 0.25 -10.22
CA HIS A 376 -3.76 1.45 -9.51
C HIS A 376 -3.69 1.16 -8.00
N VAL A 377 -2.53 1.38 -7.40
CA VAL A 377 -2.30 1.23 -5.96
C VAL A 377 -2.05 2.60 -5.35
N SER A 378 -2.94 3.03 -4.47
CA SER A 378 -2.85 4.31 -3.77
C SER A 378 -1.81 4.27 -2.64
N SER A 379 -1.19 5.42 -2.36
CA SER A 379 -0.36 5.60 -1.16
C SER A 379 -1.17 5.84 0.11
N GLY A 380 -2.50 5.96 0.00
CA GLY A 380 -3.41 6.19 1.13
C GLY A 380 -3.47 7.62 1.62
N VAL A 381 -4.62 7.99 2.19
CA VAL A 381 -4.91 9.35 2.69
C VAL A 381 -4.24 9.63 4.03
N SER A 382 -4.06 8.60 4.87
CA SER A 382 -3.50 8.72 6.20
C SER A 382 -2.71 7.47 6.60
N GLY A 383 -2.63 7.16 7.87
CA GLY A 383 -2.03 5.94 8.41
C GLY A 383 -2.05 5.92 9.94
N VAL A 384 -2.01 4.72 10.51
CA VAL A 384 -1.98 4.53 11.97
C VAL A 384 -0.67 5.01 12.58
N HIS A 385 0.43 4.82 11.84
CA HIS A 385 1.75 5.26 12.27
C HIS A 385 1.99 6.69 11.79
N PRO A 386 2.20 7.65 12.71
CA PRO A 386 2.24 9.08 12.40
C PRO A 386 3.57 9.53 11.80
N TYR A 387 4.15 8.74 10.91
CA TYR A 387 5.42 9.08 10.24
C TYR A 387 5.42 8.61 8.78
N ARG A 388 5.59 9.56 7.87
CA ARG A 388 5.82 9.32 6.44
C ARG A 388 7.04 10.10 5.96
N TRP A 389 7.89 9.44 5.19
CA TRP A 389 9.08 10.06 4.63
C TRP A 389 9.30 9.62 3.18
N GLY A 390 9.44 10.60 2.27
CA GLY A 390 9.51 10.34 0.83
C GLY A 390 8.22 9.74 0.24
N CYS A 391 7.09 9.80 0.99
CA CYS A 391 5.81 9.23 0.60
C CYS A 391 4.66 9.99 1.25
N MET A 392 4.18 11.04 0.60
CA MET A 392 3.05 11.83 1.09
C MET A 392 1.74 11.03 1.05
N PRO A 393 0.79 11.33 1.96
CA PRO A 393 -0.62 10.99 1.76
C PRO A 393 -1.10 11.39 0.36
N GLU A 394 -1.97 10.58 -0.24
CA GLU A 394 -2.42 10.74 -1.63
C GLU A 394 -3.92 10.59 -1.78
N VAL A 395 -4.51 11.45 -2.61
CA VAL A 395 -5.83 11.27 -3.20
C VAL A 395 -5.73 11.44 -4.72
N THR A 396 -6.51 10.65 -5.46
CA THR A 396 -6.33 10.58 -6.90
C THR A 396 -7.67 10.63 -7.65
N ILE A 397 -7.71 11.46 -8.69
CA ILE A 397 -8.67 11.33 -9.79
C ILE A 397 -8.01 10.54 -10.90
N LEU A 398 -8.64 9.44 -11.29
CA LEU A 398 -8.26 8.62 -12.43
C LEU A 398 -9.18 8.95 -13.60
N GLU A 399 -8.62 9.45 -14.69
CA GLU A 399 -9.35 9.71 -15.94
C GLU A 399 -9.02 8.59 -16.94
N LEU A 400 -10.02 7.89 -17.44
CA LEU A 400 -9.81 6.79 -18.38
C LEU A 400 -9.60 7.30 -19.81
N ALA A 401 -8.68 6.67 -20.53
CA ALA A 401 -8.41 6.92 -21.95
C ALA A 401 -8.13 5.59 -22.68
N PRO A 402 -8.46 5.47 -23.96
CA PRO A 402 -8.22 4.24 -24.73
C PRO A 402 -6.74 4.08 -25.07
N GLY A 403 -6.30 2.81 -25.12
CA GLY A 403 -4.99 2.40 -25.62
C GLY A 403 -3.83 2.64 -24.66
N GLU A 404 -2.61 2.60 -25.21
CA GLU A 404 -1.38 2.89 -24.50
C GLU A 404 -0.90 4.30 -24.76
N LYS A 405 -0.22 4.91 -23.78
CA LYS A 405 0.49 6.16 -24.01
C LYS A 405 1.55 5.96 -25.09
N ILE A 406 1.48 6.71 -26.18
CA ILE A 406 2.53 6.73 -27.20
C ILE A 406 3.78 7.36 -26.56
N VAL A 407 4.72 6.53 -26.16
CA VAL A 407 6.05 7.00 -25.77
C VAL A 407 6.80 7.24 -27.07
N ALA A 408 6.99 8.49 -27.46
CA ALA A 408 7.87 8.81 -28.58
C ALA A 408 9.22 8.17 -28.30
N ALA A 409 9.69 7.33 -29.23
CA ALA A 409 11.03 6.77 -29.15
C ALA A 409 12.02 7.95 -29.22
N VAL A 410 12.78 8.12 -28.13
CA VAL A 410 13.86 9.11 -28.03
C VAL A 410 15.15 8.47 -28.55
#